data_83e3ddeed17b91ed9602a5e69fdfb7b9
#
_entry.id   83e3ddeed17b91ed9602a5e69fdfb7b9
#
_cell.length_a   1.000
_cell.length_b   1.000
_cell.length_c   1.000
_cell.angle_alpha   90.00
_cell.angle_beta   90.00
_cell.angle_gamma   90.00
#
_symmetry.space_group_name_H-M   'P 1'
#
loop_
_entity.id
_entity.type
_entity.pdbx_description
1 polymer ?
#
loop_
_entity_poly.entity_id
_entity_poly.type
_entity_poly.pdbx_seq_one_letter_code
_entity_poly.pdbx_strand_id
1 'polypeptide(L)'
;EKFEEVGDFIRKAKSLGCRVAIDDFGTGYSNFEYIIKLNVDFLKIDGSLIKNIHVNENIRLTVLTIVNFAKVLGLKTVAEFVHCKEVQDIVESLGIDFSQGYLFHEPEHLK
;
A
#
# COMPACT_ATOMS: atom_id res chain seq x y z
N GLU A 1 -16.83 9.68 17.04
CA GLU A 1 -16.31 9.99 15.72
C GLU A 1 -15.70 8.77 15.09
N LYS A 2 -15.94 8.59 13.79
CA LYS A 2 -15.51 7.38 13.12
C LYS A 2 -14.00 7.20 13.19
N PHE A 3 -13.25 8.27 13.04
CA PHE A 3 -11.79 8.22 13.10
C PHE A 3 -11.33 7.70 14.46
N GLU A 4 -11.94 8.17 15.53
CA GLU A 4 -11.56 7.72 16.87
C GLU A 4 -11.87 6.26 17.08
N GLU A 5 -13.02 5.81 16.56
CA GLU A 5 -13.39 4.40 16.67
C GLU A 5 -12.40 3.50 15.93
N VAL A 6 -11.98 3.92 14.74
CA VAL A 6 -11.02 3.15 13.96
C VAL A 6 -9.68 3.13 14.70
N GLY A 7 -9.25 4.27 15.23
CA GLY A 7 -8.00 4.32 15.96
C GLY A 7 -8.00 3.42 17.18
N ASP A 8 -9.12 3.39 17.91
CA ASP A 8 -9.24 2.51 19.07
C ASP A 8 -9.17 1.04 18.66
N PHE A 9 -9.83 0.69 17.55
CA PHE A 9 -9.80 -0.68 17.05
C PHE A 9 -8.39 -1.08 16.69
N ILE A 10 -7.65 -0.20 16.01
CA ILE A 10 -6.28 -0.49 15.60
C ILE A 10 -5.38 -0.66 16.81
N ARG A 11 -5.50 0.21 17.80
CA ARG A 11 -4.69 0.10 19.00
C ARG A 11 -4.93 -1.23 19.69
N LYS A 12 -6.19 -1.64 19.77
CA LYS A 12 -6.51 -2.91 20.42
C LYS A 12 -5.96 -4.08 19.63
N ALA A 13 -6.10 -4.05 18.31
CA ALA A 13 -5.58 -5.13 17.47
C ALA A 13 -4.07 -5.25 17.63
N LYS A 14 -3.36 -4.13 17.65
CA LYS A 14 -1.91 -4.18 17.77
C LYS A 14 -1.47 -4.64 19.15
N SER A 15 -2.25 -4.31 20.18
CA SER A 15 -1.93 -4.79 21.52
C SER A 15 -2.06 -6.30 21.64
N LEU A 16 -2.81 -6.92 20.73
CA LEU A 16 -2.95 -8.37 20.67
C LEU A 16 -1.95 -9.02 19.74
N GLY A 17 -1.01 -8.25 19.20
CA GLY A 17 0.01 -8.78 18.31
C GLY A 17 -0.37 -8.79 16.86
N CYS A 18 -1.50 -8.22 16.49
CA CYS A 18 -1.94 -8.19 15.10
C CYS A 18 -1.24 -7.09 14.32
N ARG A 19 -1.08 -7.31 13.03
CA ARG A 19 -0.61 -6.29 12.11
C ARG A 19 -1.80 -5.69 11.38
N VAL A 20 -1.73 -4.41 11.10
CA VAL A 20 -2.85 -3.68 10.52
C VAL A 20 -2.45 -3.07 9.20
N ALA A 21 -3.31 -3.20 8.20
CA ALA A 21 -3.08 -2.67 6.86
C ALA A 21 -4.21 -1.71 6.48
N ILE A 22 -3.85 -0.67 5.75
CA ILE A 22 -4.82 0.21 5.10
C ILE A 22 -4.96 -0.27 3.67
N ASP A 23 -6.17 -0.57 3.26
CA ASP A 23 -6.45 -1.13 1.95
C ASP A 23 -6.88 -0.04 0.98
N ASP A 24 -6.71 -0.31 -0.31
CA ASP A 24 -7.22 0.53 -1.41
C ASP A 24 -6.72 1.97 -1.36
N PHE A 25 -5.53 2.17 -0.82
CA PHE A 25 -4.97 3.51 -0.79
C PHE A 25 -4.65 3.97 -2.20
N GLY A 26 -4.96 5.22 -2.50
CA GLY A 26 -4.72 5.79 -3.81
C GLY A 26 -5.96 5.96 -4.65
N THR A 27 -7.13 5.55 -4.15
CA THR A 27 -8.39 5.73 -4.87
C THR A 27 -9.32 6.62 -4.06
N GLY A 28 -10.13 7.40 -4.75
CA GLY A 28 -11.14 8.23 -4.16
C GLY A 28 -10.59 9.05 -3.01
N TYR A 29 -10.94 8.67 -1.84
CA TYR A 29 -10.56 9.34 -0.63
C TYR A 29 -9.28 8.79 -0.05
N SER A 30 -8.16 9.35 -0.42
CA SER A 30 -6.90 9.02 0.25
C SER A 30 -6.59 10.19 1.16
N ASN A 31 -6.60 9.96 2.45
CA ASN A 31 -6.39 11.01 3.43
C ASN A 31 -5.08 10.78 4.15
N PHE A 32 -4.05 11.54 3.76
CA PHE A 32 -2.72 11.38 4.32
C PHE A 32 -2.70 11.69 5.81
N GLU A 33 -3.45 12.70 6.25
CA GLU A 33 -3.49 13.03 7.66
C GLU A 33 -4.07 11.88 8.48
N TYR A 34 -5.07 11.22 7.91
CA TYR A 34 -5.70 10.07 8.56
C TYR A 34 -4.66 8.96 8.76
N ILE A 35 -3.87 8.68 7.72
CA ILE A 35 -2.83 7.66 7.79
C ILE A 35 -1.77 8.02 8.82
N ILE A 36 -1.37 9.28 8.86
CA ILE A 36 -0.33 9.71 9.80
C ILE A 36 -0.76 9.46 11.24
N LYS A 37 -2.04 9.66 11.54
CA LYS A 37 -2.54 9.53 12.90
C LYS A 37 -2.84 8.10 13.31
N LEU A 38 -3.02 7.22 12.34
CA LEU A 38 -3.28 5.81 12.63
C LEU A 38 -1.96 5.05 12.70
N ASN A 39 -1.89 4.12 13.61
CA ASN A 39 -0.67 3.33 13.79
C ASN A 39 -0.83 2.00 13.05
N VAL A 40 -0.65 2.05 11.72
CA VAL A 40 -0.80 0.86 10.89
C VAL A 40 0.57 0.35 10.45
N ASP A 41 0.61 -0.87 9.93
CA ASP A 41 1.86 -1.51 9.54
C ASP A 41 2.06 -1.55 8.03
N PHE A 42 0.99 -1.66 7.28
CA PHE A 42 1.05 -1.82 5.83
C PHE A 42 0.14 -0.83 5.13
N LEU A 43 0.56 -0.43 3.95
CA LEU A 43 -0.22 0.42 3.07
C LEU A 43 -0.38 -0.33 1.76
N LYS A 44 -1.60 -0.75 1.45
CA LYS A 44 -1.87 -1.49 0.22
C LYS A 44 -2.26 -0.52 -0.88
N ILE A 45 -1.55 -0.58 -1.99
CA ILE A 45 -1.79 0.30 -3.12
C ILE A 45 -2.79 -0.39 -4.04
N ASP A 46 -3.88 0.31 -4.31
CA ASP A 46 -5.01 -0.25 -5.04
C ASP A 46 -4.60 -0.80 -6.40
N GLY A 47 -5.22 -1.92 -6.77
CA GLY A 47 -4.93 -2.56 -8.03
C GLY A 47 -5.27 -1.71 -9.24
N SER A 48 -6.23 -0.79 -9.11
CA SER A 48 -6.58 0.08 -10.23
C SER A 48 -5.42 0.99 -10.62
N LEU A 49 -4.55 1.33 -9.66
CA LEU A 49 -3.35 2.08 -9.98
C LEU A 49 -2.27 1.17 -10.53
N ILE A 50 -2.08 0.02 -9.89
CA ILE A 50 -0.98 -0.87 -10.23
C ILE A 50 -1.13 -1.45 -11.63
N LYS A 51 -2.34 -1.76 -12.06
CA LYS A 51 -2.52 -2.47 -13.33
C LYS A 51 -2.06 -1.67 -14.55
N ASN A 52 -2.02 -0.35 -14.46
CA ASN A 52 -1.61 0.50 -15.57
C ASN A 52 -0.30 1.21 -15.34
N ILE A 53 0.44 0.79 -14.32
CA ILE A 53 1.66 1.49 -13.91
C ILE A 53 2.73 1.43 -15.01
N HIS A 54 2.68 0.42 -15.86
CA HIS A 54 3.70 0.25 -16.90
C HIS A 54 3.42 1.06 -18.15
N VAL A 55 2.21 1.64 -18.29
CA VAL A 55 1.84 2.38 -19.49
C VAL A 55 1.43 3.82 -19.21
N ASN A 56 1.38 4.23 -17.95
CA ASN A 56 0.90 5.56 -17.60
C ASN A 56 1.87 6.23 -16.64
N GLU A 57 2.53 7.26 -17.15
CA GLU A 57 3.55 7.95 -16.36
C GLU A 57 2.98 8.67 -15.15
N ASN A 58 1.78 9.25 -15.29
CA ASN A 58 1.16 9.94 -14.16
C ASN A 58 0.83 8.97 -13.04
N ILE A 59 0.42 7.77 -13.39
CA ILE A 59 0.16 6.75 -12.38
C ILE A 59 1.46 6.35 -11.68
N ARG A 60 2.56 6.20 -12.45
CA ARG A 60 3.84 5.90 -11.83
C ARG A 60 4.25 6.97 -10.83
N LEU A 61 4.07 8.24 -11.18
CA LEU A 61 4.41 9.31 -10.27
C LEU A 61 3.54 9.30 -9.02
N THR A 62 2.26 9.01 -9.19
CA THR A 62 1.35 8.91 -8.05
C THR A 62 1.81 7.79 -7.11
N VAL A 63 2.10 6.63 -7.66
CA VAL A 63 2.53 5.49 -6.84
C VAL A 63 3.86 5.78 -6.16
N LEU A 64 4.79 6.42 -6.88
CA LEU A 64 6.07 6.78 -6.28
C LEU A 64 5.87 7.72 -5.09
N THR A 65 4.95 8.67 -5.21
CA THR A 65 4.64 9.57 -4.10
C THR A 65 4.10 8.80 -2.90
N ILE A 66 3.22 7.84 -3.15
CA ILE A 66 2.65 7.01 -2.09
C ILE A 66 3.76 6.21 -1.41
N VAL A 67 4.66 5.63 -2.19
CA VAL A 67 5.74 4.82 -1.64
C VAL A 67 6.66 5.67 -0.77
N ASN A 68 7.01 6.87 -1.24
CA ASN A 68 7.87 7.74 -0.46
C ASN A 68 7.20 8.17 0.85
N PHE A 69 5.91 8.45 0.78
CA PHE A 69 5.14 8.81 1.97
C PHE A 69 5.17 7.66 2.99
N ALA A 70 4.96 6.44 2.52
CA ALA A 70 4.99 5.28 3.39
C ALA A 70 6.36 5.10 4.05
N LYS A 71 7.42 5.30 3.27
CA LYS A 71 8.77 5.14 3.82
C LYS A 71 9.06 6.14 4.92
N VAL A 72 8.60 7.37 4.77
CA VAL A 72 8.81 8.38 5.80
C VAL A 72 8.11 7.97 7.09
N LEU A 73 6.96 7.32 6.99
CA LEU A 73 6.21 6.90 8.16
C LEU A 73 6.62 5.52 8.68
N GLY A 74 7.53 4.84 7.99
CA GLY A 74 7.95 3.51 8.41
C GLY A 74 6.97 2.41 8.07
N LEU A 75 6.09 2.65 7.10
CA LEU A 75 5.11 1.66 6.67
C LEU A 75 5.68 0.81 5.55
N LYS A 76 5.25 -0.45 5.48
CA LYS A 76 5.55 -1.31 4.35
C LYS A 76 4.46 -1.16 3.30
N THR A 77 4.83 -1.22 2.03
CA THR A 77 3.87 -1.07 0.95
C THR A 77 3.61 -2.41 0.28
N VAL A 78 2.38 -2.59 -0.19
CA VAL A 78 1.95 -3.79 -0.88
C VAL A 78 1.28 -3.35 -2.18
N ALA A 79 1.75 -3.86 -3.31
CA ALA A 79 1.13 -3.60 -4.60
C ALA A 79 0.15 -4.71 -4.91
N GLU A 80 -1.12 -4.35 -5.13
CA GLU A 80 -2.15 -5.32 -5.47
C GLU A 80 -2.26 -5.44 -6.99
N PHE A 81 -2.68 -6.62 -7.45
CA PHE A 81 -2.99 -6.85 -8.85
C PHE A 81 -1.78 -6.72 -9.76
N VAL A 82 -0.68 -7.33 -9.37
CA VAL A 82 0.51 -7.40 -10.22
C VAL A 82 0.26 -8.51 -11.25
N HIS A 83 -0.08 -8.13 -12.47
CA HIS A 83 -0.60 -9.08 -13.44
C HIS A 83 0.35 -9.45 -14.56
N CYS A 84 1.53 -8.85 -14.63
CA CYS A 84 2.50 -9.22 -15.64
C CYS A 84 3.89 -8.80 -15.18
N LYS A 85 4.88 -9.27 -15.95
CA LYS A 85 6.27 -9.02 -15.57
C LYS A 85 6.66 -7.55 -15.66
N GLU A 86 6.13 -6.84 -16.65
CA GLU A 86 6.44 -5.42 -16.78
C GLU A 86 5.98 -4.66 -15.54
N VAL A 87 4.79 -4.98 -15.04
CA VAL A 87 4.28 -4.35 -13.82
C VAL A 87 5.16 -4.74 -12.63
N GLN A 88 5.51 -6.02 -12.54
CA GLN A 88 6.36 -6.49 -11.44
C GLN A 88 7.70 -5.74 -11.43
N ASP A 89 8.31 -5.58 -12.60
CA ASP A 89 9.60 -4.91 -12.67
C ASP A 89 9.51 -3.47 -12.20
N ILE A 90 8.45 -2.76 -12.58
CA ILE A 90 8.27 -1.37 -12.16
C ILE A 90 7.98 -1.28 -10.67
N VAL A 91 7.11 -2.15 -10.17
CA VAL A 91 6.78 -2.20 -8.76
C VAL A 91 8.04 -2.39 -7.93
N GLU A 92 8.89 -3.29 -8.37
CA GLU A 92 10.15 -3.55 -7.68
C GLU A 92 11.07 -2.34 -7.74
N SER A 93 11.15 -1.69 -8.91
CA SER A 93 12.04 -0.54 -9.09
C SER A 93 11.61 0.66 -8.26
N LEU A 94 10.32 0.77 -7.94
CA LEU A 94 9.81 1.86 -7.13
C LEU A 94 10.03 1.66 -5.64
N GLY A 95 10.50 0.48 -5.24
CA GLY A 95 10.78 0.23 -3.84
C GLY A 95 9.60 -0.26 -3.03
N ILE A 96 8.58 -0.78 -3.70
CA ILE A 96 7.43 -1.37 -3.01
C ILE A 96 7.89 -2.69 -2.37
N ASP A 97 7.47 -2.91 -1.13
CA ASP A 97 8.01 -4.01 -0.33
C ASP A 97 7.45 -5.38 -0.69
N PHE A 98 6.17 -5.43 -1.07
CA PHE A 98 5.51 -6.70 -1.37
C PHE A 98 4.65 -6.56 -2.60
N SER A 99 4.39 -7.67 -3.27
CA SER A 99 3.45 -7.67 -4.40
C SER A 99 2.51 -8.85 -4.28
N GLN A 100 1.30 -8.71 -4.83
CA GLN A 100 0.35 -9.80 -4.90
C GLN A 100 -0.48 -9.64 -6.17
N GLY A 101 -0.87 -10.76 -6.75
CA GLY A 101 -1.61 -10.76 -7.98
C GLY A 101 -1.65 -12.17 -8.51
N TYR A 102 -2.14 -12.32 -9.75
CA TYR A 102 -2.30 -13.66 -10.26
C TYR A 102 -0.98 -14.36 -10.61
N LEU A 103 0.12 -13.60 -10.67
CA LEU A 103 1.43 -14.21 -10.86
C LEU A 103 1.95 -14.87 -9.58
N PHE A 104 1.40 -14.48 -8.44
CA PHE A 104 1.81 -14.99 -7.14
C PHE A 104 0.58 -15.36 -6.37
N HIS A 105 0.65 -16.50 -5.68
CA HIS A 105 -0.49 -16.98 -4.91
C HIS A 105 -0.67 -16.19 -3.64
N GLU A 106 0.37 -15.57 -3.15
CA GLU A 106 0.32 -14.79 -1.93
C GLU A 106 1.37 -13.72 -2.03
N PRO A 107 1.32 -12.70 -1.17
CA PRO A 107 2.29 -11.62 -1.23
C PRO A 107 3.70 -12.13 -1.08
N GLU A 108 4.60 -11.60 -1.89
CA GLU A 108 6.00 -11.96 -1.83
C GLU A 108 6.82 -10.71 -1.55
N HIS A 109 7.87 -10.88 -0.77
CA HIS A 109 8.76 -9.77 -0.48
C HIS A 109 9.58 -9.43 -1.73
N LEU A 110 9.58 -8.16 -2.10
CA LEU A 110 10.33 -7.67 -3.25
C LEU A 110 11.70 -7.27 -2.78
N LYS A 111 12.69 -8.07 -3.16
CA LYS A 111 13.94 -7.87 -2.64
C LYS A 111 14.71 -6.71 -3.03
#